data_2904f0c0d6e04f541690632338bd1bc0
#
_entry.id   2904f0c0d6e04f541690632338bd1bc0
#
_cell.length_a   1.000
_cell.length_b   1.000
_cell.length_c   1.000
_cell.angle_alpha   90.00
_cell.angle_beta   90.00
_cell.angle_gamma   90.00
#
_symmetry.space_group_name_H-M   'P 1'
#
loop_
_entity.id
_entity.type
_entity.pdbx_description
1 polymer ?
#
loop_
_entity_poly.entity_id
_entity_poly.type
_entity_poly.pdbx_seq_one_letter_code
_entity_poly.pdbx_strand_id
1 'polypeptide(L)'
;GLYRTKFIRDHDPLISIIIPNKDHIDDLKRCMESIEQKSTYKNYEYIIVENNSTDSATFEYYKKLEAENPKVRMVYWDGVFNYSAINNYGASFAKGEYLLLLNNDTEIINPDCLEELLGYCMRKDVGAVGARLYYEDDTIQHAGVVIGFGGIAGHCFVQQKRGTTGYCLSLIHISEPTRHLRIS
;
A
#
# COMPACT_ATOMS: atom_id res chain seq x y z
N GLY A 1 26.82 12.74 -11.06
CA GLY A 1 26.47 11.53 -10.33
C GLY A 1 24.97 11.52 -9.99
N LEU A 2 24.43 10.33 -9.77
CA LEU A 2 23.05 10.17 -9.34
C LEU A 2 23.06 10.03 -7.81
N TYR A 3 22.16 10.70 -7.12
CA TYR A 3 22.04 10.66 -5.69
C TYR A 3 20.63 10.21 -5.30
N ARG A 4 20.52 9.30 -4.32
CA ARG A 4 19.25 8.97 -3.66
C ARG A 4 19.08 9.91 -2.48
N THR A 5 18.02 10.68 -2.44
CA THR A 5 17.68 11.50 -1.30
C THR A 5 16.90 10.66 -0.30
N LYS A 6 17.37 10.58 0.95
CA LYS A 6 16.67 9.97 2.07
C LYS A 6 16.33 11.05 3.08
N PHE A 7 15.05 11.20 3.41
CA PHE A 7 14.63 12.13 4.45
C PHE A 7 14.82 11.48 5.82
N ILE A 8 15.58 12.16 6.69
CA ILE A 8 15.78 11.71 8.06
C ILE A 8 14.59 12.18 8.87
N ARG A 9 13.92 11.23 9.52
CA ARG A 9 12.81 11.49 10.43
C ARG A 9 13.35 11.88 11.80
N ASP A 10 12.65 12.75 12.48
CA ASP A 10 12.94 13.17 13.87
C ASP A 10 12.21 12.28 14.89
N HIS A 11 11.17 11.57 14.46
CA HIS A 11 10.41 10.59 15.26
C HIS A 11 9.79 9.52 14.35
N ASP A 12 9.22 8.50 14.95
CA ASP A 12 8.54 7.39 14.27
C ASP A 12 7.04 7.43 14.59
N PRO A 13 6.23 8.21 13.84
CA PRO A 13 4.78 8.31 14.06
C PRO A 13 4.06 7.00 13.73
N LEU A 14 2.90 6.77 14.33
CA LEU A 14 2.06 5.62 14.01
C LEU A 14 1.51 5.73 12.58
N ILE A 15 1.65 4.65 11.80
CA ILE A 15 1.02 4.50 10.48
C ILE A 15 -0.19 3.58 10.62
N SER A 16 -1.38 4.03 10.20
CA SER A 16 -2.54 3.17 10.04
C SER A 16 -2.61 2.65 8.61
N ILE A 17 -2.42 1.33 8.45
CA ILE A 17 -2.48 0.63 7.17
C ILE A 17 -3.90 0.16 6.95
N ILE A 18 -4.59 0.74 5.97
CA ILE A 18 -5.99 0.45 5.66
C ILE A 18 -6.02 -0.50 4.47
N ILE A 19 -6.61 -1.68 4.67
CA ILE A 19 -6.67 -2.73 3.66
C ILE A 19 -8.13 -3.16 3.46
N PRO A 20 -8.79 -2.73 2.39
CA PRO A 20 -10.06 -3.32 1.97
C PRO A 20 -9.88 -4.79 1.59
N ASN A 21 -10.75 -5.66 2.08
CA ASN A 21 -10.72 -7.08 1.72
C ASN A 21 -12.12 -7.63 1.49
N LYS A 22 -12.22 -8.56 0.55
CA LYS A 22 -13.41 -9.36 0.31
C LYS A 22 -12.96 -10.77 -0.08
N ASP A 23 -13.29 -11.76 0.73
CA ASP A 23 -12.87 -13.16 0.57
C ASP A 23 -11.33 -13.33 0.52
N HIS A 24 -10.64 -13.37 -0.51
CA HIS A 24 -9.19 -13.39 -0.78
C HIS A 24 -8.24 -13.42 0.43
N ILE A 25 -8.42 -14.40 1.34
CA ILE A 25 -7.64 -14.48 2.58
C ILE A 25 -6.16 -14.78 2.34
N ASP A 26 -5.83 -15.53 1.28
CA ASP A 26 -4.44 -15.87 0.95
C ASP A 26 -3.66 -14.63 0.47
N ASP A 27 -4.32 -13.73 -0.28
CA ASP A 27 -3.72 -12.49 -0.73
C ASP A 27 -3.49 -11.55 0.47
N LEU A 28 -4.52 -11.37 1.32
CA LEU A 28 -4.41 -10.58 2.55
C LEU A 28 -3.29 -11.10 3.45
N LYS A 29 -3.19 -12.42 3.62
CA LYS A 29 -2.14 -13.04 4.42
C LYS A 29 -0.75 -12.73 3.88
N ARG A 30 -0.52 -12.93 2.58
CA ARG A 30 0.76 -12.62 1.93
C ARG A 30 1.12 -11.15 2.05
N CYS A 31 0.13 -10.26 1.85
CA CYS A 31 0.31 -8.82 2.00
C CYS A 31 0.83 -8.48 3.40
N MET A 32 0.12 -8.92 4.44
CA MET A 32 0.49 -8.64 5.84
C MET A 32 1.82 -9.29 6.22
N GLU A 33 2.04 -10.56 5.88
CA GLU A 33 3.29 -11.27 6.14
C GLU A 33 4.48 -10.57 5.49
N SER A 34 4.32 -10.03 4.28
CA SER A 34 5.38 -9.29 3.60
C SER A 34 5.82 -8.05 4.39
N ILE A 35 4.86 -7.35 5.00
CA ILE A 35 5.11 -6.18 5.84
C ILE A 35 5.78 -6.60 7.16
N GLU A 36 5.25 -7.60 7.82
CA GLU A 36 5.74 -8.04 9.13
C GLU A 36 7.17 -8.60 9.07
N GLN A 37 7.46 -9.37 8.03
CA GLN A 37 8.76 -10.01 7.84
C GLN A 37 9.82 -9.06 7.27
N LYS A 38 9.46 -8.24 6.27
CA LYS A 38 10.43 -7.44 5.53
C LYS A 38 10.59 -6.04 6.10
N SER A 39 9.49 -5.37 6.54
CA SER A 39 9.58 -3.97 6.95
C SER A 39 10.50 -3.75 8.14
N THR A 40 11.41 -2.79 8.00
CA THR A 40 12.22 -2.28 9.11
C THR A 40 11.44 -1.33 10.01
N TYR A 41 10.40 -0.67 9.48
CA TYR A 41 9.50 0.14 10.28
C TYR A 41 8.51 -0.72 11.05
N LYS A 42 8.35 -0.46 12.36
CA LYS A 42 7.53 -1.33 13.23
C LYS A 42 6.35 -0.63 13.91
N ASN A 43 6.27 0.72 13.84
CA ASN A 43 5.20 1.49 14.46
C ASN A 43 4.00 1.66 13.53
N TYR A 44 3.24 0.60 13.32
CA TYR A 44 2.03 0.58 12.50
C TYR A 44 0.92 -0.26 13.13
N GLU A 45 -0.31 0.02 12.73
CA GLU A 45 -1.50 -0.80 12.96
C GLU A 45 -2.16 -1.15 11.62
N TYR A 46 -2.97 -2.21 11.62
CA TYR A 46 -3.79 -2.59 10.46
C TYR A 46 -5.27 -2.32 10.75
N ILE A 47 -5.95 -1.77 9.76
CA ILE A 47 -7.40 -1.63 9.71
C ILE A 47 -7.87 -2.39 8.48
N ILE A 48 -8.36 -3.61 8.71
CA ILE A 48 -8.89 -4.45 7.64
C ILE A 48 -10.36 -4.12 7.48
N VAL A 49 -10.74 -3.63 6.29
CA VAL A 49 -12.12 -3.27 5.99
C VAL A 49 -12.76 -4.40 5.20
N GLU A 50 -13.57 -5.18 5.90
CA GLU A 50 -14.37 -6.25 5.30
C GLU A 50 -15.47 -5.66 4.41
N ASN A 51 -15.60 -6.15 3.17
CA ASN A 51 -16.59 -5.68 2.22
C ASN A 51 -17.43 -6.82 1.61
N ASN A 52 -18.45 -7.28 2.32
CA ASN A 52 -19.43 -8.26 1.83
C ASN A 52 -18.81 -9.57 1.35
N SER A 53 -17.90 -10.15 2.14
CA SER A 53 -17.40 -11.51 1.94
C SER A 53 -18.53 -12.52 2.06
N THR A 54 -18.42 -13.62 1.32
CA THR A 54 -19.44 -14.68 1.28
C THR A 54 -18.95 -16.00 1.83
N ASP A 55 -17.61 -16.18 1.90
CA ASP A 55 -17.01 -17.41 2.42
C ASP A 55 -16.91 -17.38 3.96
N SER A 56 -17.47 -18.38 4.62
CA SER A 56 -17.39 -18.55 6.08
C SER A 56 -15.96 -18.66 6.59
N ALA A 57 -15.04 -19.26 5.80
CA ALA A 57 -13.63 -19.37 6.13
C ALA A 57 -12.97 -18.00 6.28
N THR A 58 -13.44 -16.99 5.54
CA THR A 58 -12.97 -15.62 5.66
C THR A 58 -13.24 -15.04 7.04
N PHE A 59 -14.45 -15.21 7.55
CA PHE A 59 -14.83 -14.70 8.87
C PHE A 59 -14.13 -15.45 10.02
N GLU A 60 -13.87 -16.75 9.85
CA GLU A 60 -13.06 -17.51 10.81
C GLU A 60 -11.62 -17.01 10.84
N TYR A 61 -11.05 -16.75 9.67
CA TYR A 61 -9.71 -16.18 9.54
C TYR A 61 -9.63 -14.79 10.20
N TYR A 62 -10.60 -13.91 9.99
CA TYR A 62 -10.62 -12.58 10.59
C TYR A 62 -10.65 -12.64 12.14
N LYS A 63 -11.48 -13.50 12.70
CA LYS A 63 -11.55 -13.71 14.16
C LYS A 63 -10.21 -14.18 14.72
N LYS A 64 -9.58 -15.13 14.05
CA LYS A 64 -8.25 -15.62 14.42
C LYS A 64 -7.20 -14.52 14.32
N LEU A 65 -7.18 -13.79 13.22
CA LEU A 65 -6.22 -12.74 12.95
C LEU A 65 -6.28 -11.63 14.01
N GLU A 66 -7.48 -11.17 14.36
CA GLU A 66 -7.69 -10.14 15.39
C GLU A 66 -7.33 -10.63 16.81
N ALA A 67 -7.54 -11.92 17.09
CA ALA A 67 -7.18 -12.52 18.37
C ALA A 67 -5.66 -12.72 18.53
N GLU A 68 -4.96 -13.07 17.44
CA GLU A 68 -3.52 -13.38 17.46
C GLU A 68 -2.62 -12.14 17.23
N ASN A 69 -3.13 -11.11 16.56
CA ASN A 69 -2.34 -9.92 16.24
C ASN A 69 -2.97 -8.64 16.82
N PRO A 70 -2.42 -8.11 17.92
CA PRO A 70 -2.97 -6.93 18.59
C PRO A 70 -2.86 -5.63 17.76
N LYS A 71 -2.12 -5.65 16.67
CA LYS A 71 -2.06 -4.53 15.72
C LYS A 71 -3.22 -4.50 14.73
N VAL A 72 -4.03 -5.57 14.67
CA VAL A 72 -5.13 -5.71 13.73
C VAL A 72 -6.43 -5.27 14.34
N ARG A 73 -7.21 -4.52 13.59
CA ARG A 73 -8.59 -4.18 13.86
C ARG A 73 -9.45 -4.50 12.64
N MET A 74 -10.49 -5.31 12.84
CA MET A 74 -11.49 -5.58 11.82
C MET A 74 -12.61 -4.54 11.88
N VAL A 75 -13.01 -4.02 10.70
CA VAL A 75 -14.17 -3.14 10.53
C VAL A 75 -14.98 -3.60 9.34
N TYR A 76 -16.31 -3.44 9.39
CA TYR A 76 -17.24 -4.04 8.44
C TYR A 76 -17.99 -2.96 7.67
N TRP A 77 -17.87 -3.00 6.35
CA TRP A 77 -18.54 -2.10 5.42
C TRP A 77 -19.69 -2.84 4.72
N ASP A 78 -20.93 -2.51 5.07
CA ASP A 78 -22.15 -3.16 4.51
C ASP A 78 -22.63 -2.53 3.20
N GLY A 79 -21.97 -1.47 2.74
CA GLY A 79 -22.35 -0.75 1.52
C GLY A 79 -21.92 -1.45 0.24
N VAL A 80 -22.43 -0.95 -0.90
CA VAL A 80 -21.94 -1.33 -2.22
C VAL A 80 -20.45 -0.99 -2.34
N PHE A 81 -19.71 -1.81 -3.11
CA PHE A 81 -18.30 -1.56 -3.34
C PHE A 81 -18.06 -0.15 -3.91
N ASN A 82 -17.33 0.64 -3.16
CA ASN A 82 -16.83 1.94 -3.57
C ASN A 82 -15.48 2.14 -2.90
N TYR A 83 -14.41 2.08 -3.65
CA TYR A 83 -13.04 2.12 -3.12
C TYR A 83 -12.79 3.33 -2.22
N SER A 84 -13.21 4.52 -2.65
CA SER A 84 -13.03 5.75 -1.86
C SER A 84 -13.83 5.73 -0.56
N ALA A 85 -15.09 5.29 -0.63
CA ALA A 85 -15.95 5.22 0.55
C ALA A 85 -15.44 4.20 1.57
N ILE A 86 -15.00 3.03 1.13
CA ILE A 86 -14.42 1.97 1.98
C ILE A 86 -13.15 2.46 2.67
N ASN A 87 -12.25 3.11 1.93
CA ASN A 87 -11.02 3.66 2.53
C ASN A 87 -11.32 4.81 3.50
N ASN A 88 -12.25 5.71 3.20
CA ASN A 88 -12.67 6.76 4.11
C ASN A 88 -13.32 6.18 5.39
N TYR A 89 -14.10 5.12 5.24
CA TYR A 89 -14.65 4.40 6.40
C TYR A 89 -13.56 3.78 7.25
N GLY A 90 -12.60 3.07 6.65
CA GLY A 90 -11.44 2.54 7.35
C GLY A 90 -10.64 3.64 8.06
N ALA A 91 -10.42 4.77 7.39
CA ALA A 91 -9.70 5.91 7.94
C ALA A 91 -10.36 6.50 9.20
N SER A 92 -11.69 6.39 9.34
CA SER A 92 -12.40 6.87 10.54
C SER A 92 -12.05 6.09 11.81
N PHE A 93 -11.45 4.92 11.68
CA PHE A 93 -10.98 4.08 12.81
C PHE A 93 -9.47 4.19 13.06
N ALA A 94 -8.77 4.91 12.19
CA ALA A 94 -7.32 5.08 12.26
C ALA A 94 -6.90 5.88 13.51
N LYS A 95 -5.81 5.45 14.14
CA LYS A 95 -5.18 6.14 15.27
C LYS A 95 -3.85 6.78 14.84
N GLY A 96 -3.33 6.36 13.69
CA GLY A 96 -2.07 6.84 13.15
C GLY A 96 -2.15 8.27 12.63
N GLU A 97 -1.05 8.98 12.75
CA GLU A 97 -0.88 10.30 12.17
C GLU A 97 -0.84 10.24 10.63
N TYR A 98 -0.34 9.12 10.10
CA TYR A 98 -0.24 8.86 8.67
C TYR A 98 -1.07 7.65 8.27
N LEU A 99 -1.69 7.74 7.09
CA LEU A 99 -2.50 6.67 6.53
C LEU A 99 -1.79 6.03 5.33
N LEU A 100 -1.73 4.72 5.30
CA LEU A 100 -1.33 3.95 4.12
C LEU A 100 -2.56 3.22 3.57
N LEU A 101 -3.04 3.63 2.40
CA LEU A 101 -4.08 2.92 1.68
C LEU A 101 -3.42 1.81 0.86
N LEU A 102 -3.70 0.56 1.17
CA LEU A 102 -3.03 -0.60 0.60
C LEU A 102 -4.04 -1.62 0.10
N ASN A 103 -3.85 -2.11 -1.11
CA ASN A 103 -4.64 -3.24 -1.60
C ASN A 103 -4.17 -4.54 -0.94
N ASN A 104 -5.10 -5.48 -0.75
CA ASN A 104 -4.82 -6.78 -0.15
C ASN A 104 -3.92 -7.69 -1.01
N ASP A 105 -3.80 -7.41 -2.30
CA ASP A 105 -2.99 -8.16 -3.29
C ASP A 105 -1.59 -7.56 -3.51
N THR A 106 -1.10 -6.76 -2.58
CA THR A 106 0.22 -6.14 -2.66
C THR A 106 1.24 -6.82 -1.75
N GLU A 107 2.50 -6.84 -2.18
CA GLU A 107 3.63 -7.31 -1.40
C GLU A 107 4.73 -6.24 -1.38
N ILE A 108 5.26 -5.90 -0.20
CA ILE A 108 6.42 -5.00 -0.16
C ILE A 108 7.68 -5.74 -0.61
N ILE A 109 8.48 -5.04 -1.42
CA ILE A 109 9.74 -5.58 -1.95
C ILE A 109 10.91 -5.15 -1.07
N ASN A 110 11.00 -3.86 -0.78
CA ASN A 110 12.12 -3.27 -0.06
C ASN A 110 11.83 -3.15 1.44
N PRO A 111 12.78 -3.53 2.31
CA PRO A 111 12.59 -3.45 3.76
C PRO A 111 12.31 -2.04 4.27
N ASP A 112 12.89 -1.02 3.65
CA ASP A 112 12.75 0.39 4.02
C ASP A 112 11.58 1.11 3.32
N CYS A 113 10.63 0.36 2.76
CA CYS A 113 9.50 0.88 2.02
C CYS A 113 8.67 1.88 2.84
N LEU A 114 8.26 1.51 4.05
CA LEU A 114 7.43 2.37 4.89
C LEU A 114 8.19 3.62 5.34
N GLU A 115 9.48 3.49 5.66
CA GLU A 115 10.34 4.63 6.00
C GLU A 115 10.49 5.62 4.86
N GLU A 116 10.68 5.12 3.64
CA GLU A 116 10.84 5.98 2.47
C GLU A 116 9.56 6.75 2.18
N LEU A 117 8.41 6.06 2.15
CA LEU A 117 7.12 6.72 1.95
C LEU A 117 6.85 7.75 3.04
N LEU A 118 7.07 7.38 4.30
CA LEU A 118 6.86 8.25 5.44
C LEU A 118 7.79 9.46 5.40
N GLY A 119 9.08 9.26 5.13
CA GLY A 119 10.06 10.35 5.07
C GLY A 119 9.70 11.43 4.06
N TYR A 120 9.14 11.03 2.90
CA TYR A 120 8.61 12.00 1.94
C TYR A 120 7.31 12.65 2.41
N CYS A 121 6.41 11.86 3.01
CA CYS A 121 5.09 12.33 3.44
C CYS A 121 5.15 13.30 4.62
N MET A 122 6.18 13.21 5.48
CA MET A 122 6.40 14.12 6.61
C MET A 122 6.81 15.54 6.20
N ARG A 123 7.13 15.77 4.95
CA ARG A 123 7.42 17.13 4.44
C ARG A 123 6.15 17.98 4.46
N LYS A 124 6.27 19.23 4.90
CA LYS A 124 5.15 20.16 5.00
C LYS A 124 4.50 20.54 3.67
N ASP A 125 5.23 20.34 2.57
CA ASP A 125 4.78 20.62 1.21
C ASP A 125 4.22 19.38 0.49
N VAL A 126 4.13 18.24 1.16
CA VAL A 126 3.67 16.97 0.59
C VAL A 126 2.38 16.51 1.26
N GLY A 127 1.32 16.36 0.48
CA GLY A 127 0.02 15.88 0.96
C GLY A 127 -0.20 14.37 0.77
N ALA A 128 0.46 13.77 -0.22
CA ALA A 128 0.37 12.34 -0.50
C ALA A 128 1.62 11.85 -1.24
N VAL A 129 1.99 10.59 -1.01
CA VAL A 129 3.10 9.90 -1.67
C VAL A 129 2.60 8.59 -2.22
N GLY A 130 2.91 8.28 -3.48
CA GLY A 130 2.61 7.01 -4.12
C GLY A 130 3.87 6.18 -4.34
N ALA A 131 3.73 4.88 -4.19
CA ALA A 131 4.79 3.93 -4.46
C ALA A 131 4.90 3.60 -5.95
N ARG A 132 6.09 3.23 -6.41
CA ARG A 132 6.23 2.54 -7.69
C ARG A 132 5.83 1.06 -7.53
N LEU A 133 4.95 0.58 -8.42
CA LEU A 133 4.42 -0.77 -8.37
C LEU A 133 4.95 -1.60 -9.55
N TYR A 134 5.17 -2.89 -9.29
CA TYR A 134 5.61 -3.86 -10.29
C TYR A 134 4.61 -5.01 -10.41
N TYR A 135 4.52 -5.56 -11.61
CA TYR A 135 3.90 -6.87 -11.83
C TYR A 135 4.80 -8.00 -11.32
N GLU A 136 4.29 -9.21 -11.26
CA GLU A 136 5.06 -10.40 -10.85
C GLU A 136 6.26 -10.69 -11.76
N ASP A 137 6.17 -10.32 -13.03
CA ASP A 137 7.24 -10.47 -14.02
C ASP A 137 8.31 -9.36 -13.95
N ASP A 138 8.29 -8.54 -12.89
CA ASP A 138 9.24 -7.44 -12.67
C ASP A 138 9.11 -6.28 -13.69
N THR A 139 7.99 -6.22 -14.42
CA THR A 139 7.68 -5.04 -15.23
C THR A 139 6.92 -3.99 -14.40
N ILE A 140 7.01 -2.73 -14.82
CA ILE A 140 6.37 -1.61 -14.14
C ILE A 140 4.86 -1.68 -14.34
N GLN A 141 4.10 -1.69 -13.25
CA GLN A 141 2.66 -1.53 -13.25
C GLN A 141 2.27 -0.06 -13.12
N HIS A 142 2.91 0.63 -12.19
CA HIS A 142 2.64 2.03 -11.88
C HIS A 142 3.93 2.77 -11.54
N ALA A 143 4.16 3.89 -12.19
CA ALA A 143 5.27 4.79 -11.90
C ALA A 143 4.87 6.26 -12.11
N GLY A 144 3.67 6.60 -11.66
CA GLY A 144 3.06 7.91 -11.80
C GLY A 144 1.88 7.93 -12.76
N VAL A 145 1.10 9.01 -12.68
CA VAL A 145 -0.11 9.22 -13.47
C VAL A 145 0.02 10.55 -14.22
N VAL A 146 -0.33 10.54 -15.50
CA VAL A 146 -0.46 11.76 -16.32
C VAL A 146 -1.93 12.04 -16.58
N ILE A 147 -2.39 13.21 -16.17
CA ILE A 147 -3.76 13.68 -16.42
C ILE A 147 -3.88 14.05 -17.92
N GLY A 148 -4.98 13.60 -18.54
CA GLY A 148 -5.25 13.80 -19.95
C GLY A 148 -4.73 12.69 -20.86
N PHE A 149 -3.90 11.78 -20.36
CA PHE A 149 -3.43 10.62 -21.10
C PHE A 149 -4.52 9.52 -21.08
N GLY A 150 -4.85 8.97 -22.26
CA GLY A 150 -5.89 7.94 -22.39
C GLY A 150 -7.33 8.42 -22.15
N GLY A 151 -7.57 9.74 -22.17
CA GLY A 151 -8.88 10.36 -22.00
C GLY A 151 -9.09 11.07 -20.67
N ILE A 152 -8.79 10.46 -19.54
CA ILE A 152 -8.92 11.09 -18.20
C ILE A 152 -7.57 11.14 -17.50
N ALA A 153 -6.93 9.98 -17.30
CA ALA A 153 -5.62 9.84 -16.69
C ALA A 153 -5.05 8.46 -17.02
N GLY A 154 -3.76 8.37 -17.22
CA GLY A 154 -3.10 7.12 -17.55
C GLY A 154 -1.80 6.92 -16.79
N HIS A 155 -1.45 5.65 -16.56
CA HIS A 155 -0.20 5.28 -15.91
C HIS A 155 0.99 5.44 -16.85
N CYS A 156 2.08 5.97 -16.33
CA CYS A 156 3.34 6.08 -17.07
C CYS A 156 4.13 4.78 -17.01
N PHE A 157 4.82 4.49 -18.10
CA PHE A 157 5.85 3.44 -18.21
C PHE A 157 5.34 2.01 -17.92
N VAL A 158 4.05 1.75 -18.09
CA VAL A 158 3.46 0.42 -17.90
C VAL A 158 4.19 -0.61 -18.79
N GLN A 159 4.46 -1.80 -18.24
CA GLN A 159 5.18 -2.92 -18.90
C GLN A 159 6.64 -2.64 -19.24
N GLN A 160 7.20 -1.50 -18.86
CA GLN A 160 8.65 -1.29 -18.94
C GLN A 160 9.38 -2.16 -17.91
N LYS A 161 10.58 -2.62 -18.24
CA LYS A 161 11.38 -3.43 -17.30
C LYS A 161 11.80 -2.63 -16.08
N ARG A 162 11.92 -3.30 -14.95
CA ARG A 162 12.56 -2.75 -13.75
C ARG A 162 13.94 -2.22 -14.09
N GLY A 163 14.28 -1.05 -13.55
CA GLY A 163 15.54 -0.37 -13.87
C GLY A 163 15.50 0.54 -15.09
N THR A 164 14.37 0.61 -15.81
CA THR A 164 14.17 1.64 -16.82
C THR A 164 14.24 3.01 -16.19
N THR A 165 15.06 3.90 -16.74
CA THR A 165 15.33 5.23 -16.17
C THR A 165 14.25 6.26 -16.49
N GLY A 166 13.35 5.96 -17.43
CA GLY A 166 12.34 6.89 -17.90
C GLY A 166 12.90 8.06 -18.71
N TYR A 167 12.03 9.00 -19.07
CA TYR A 167 12.43 10.20 -19.77
C TYR A 167 13.24 11.12 -18.83
N CYS A 168 14.41 11.55 -19.26
CA CYS A 168 15.30 12.39 -18.45
C CYS A 168 15.56 11.85 -17.04
N LEU A 169 15.69 10.53 -16.90
CA LEU A 169 15.92 9.86 -15.63
C LEU A 169 14.75 10.01 -14.61
N SER A 170 13.55 10.31 -15.07
CA SER A 170 12.38 10.55 -14.22
C SER A 170 12.02 9.38 -13.28
N LEU A 171 12.37 8.14 -13.66
CA LEU A 171 12.06 6.93 -12.87
C LEU A 171 13.09 6.58 -11.81
N ILE A 172 14.28 7.14 -11.81
CA ILE A 172 15.31 6.80 -10.83
C ILE A 172 15.11 7.46 -9.46
N HIS A 173 14.26 8.48 -9.39
CA HIS A 173 13.93 9.22 -8.17
C HIS A 173 12.68 8.70 -7.46
N ILE A 174 12.02 7.68 -8.03
CA ILE A 174 10.84 7.07 -7.46
C ILE A 174 11.29 5.94 -6.54
N SER A 175 10.99 6.03 -5.24
CA SER A 175 11.22 4.93 -4.28
C SER A 175 10.40 3.71 -4.71
N GLU A 176 10.99 2.53 -4.60
CA GLU A 176 10.39 1.27 -5.04
C GLU A 176 9.87 0.47 -3.86
N PRO A 177 8.60 0.55 -3.48
CA PRO A 177 8.18 -0.11 -2.27
C PRO A 177 7.32 -1.34 -2.42
N THR A 178 6.51 -1.48 -3.48
CA THR A 178 5.50 -2.54 -3.51
C THR A 178 5.40 -3.25 -4.85
N ARG A 179 4.95 -4.50 -4.80
CA ARG A 179 4.63 -5.35 -5.94
C ARG A 179 3.18 -5.79 -5.82
N HIS A 180 2.39 -5.64 -6.87
CA HIS A 180 1.08 -6.30 -6.96
C HIS A 180 1.27 -7.79 -7.21
N LEU A 181 0.52 -8.60 -6.45
CA LEU A 181 0.58 -10.06 -6.57
C LEU A 181 -0.35 -10.58 -7.67
N ARG A 182 -1.35 -9.80 -8.06
CA ARG A 182 -2.32 -10.22 -9.06
C ARG A 182 -3.07 -9.04 -9.68
N ILE A 183 -3.27 -9.10 -11.00
CA ILE A 183 -4.35 -8.39 -11.67
C ILE A 183 -5.20 -9.48 -12.32
N SER A 184 -6.41 -9.61 -11.85
CA SER A 184 -7.48 -10.33 -12.53
C SER A 184 -8.37 -9.35 -13.26
#